data_9ed0d5adf4548a9010cfe9022dd30616
#
_entry.id   9ed0d5adf4548a9010cfe9022dd30616
#
_cell.length_a   1.000
_cell.length_b   1.000
_cell.length_c   1.000
_cell.angle_alpha   90.00
_cell.angle_beta   90.00
_cell.angle_gamma   90.00
#
_symmetry.space_group_name_H-M   'P 1'
#
loop_
_entity.id
_entity.type
_entity.pdbx_description
1 polymer ?
#
loop_
_entity_poly.entity_id
_entity_poly.type
_entity_poly.pdbx_seq_one_letter_code
_entity_poly.pdbx_strand_id
1 'polypeptide(L)'
;MATYSVGDLSRREILKMSAALAGSGVVLSSGLAAPAAAAPEGTMTWGVHITLASRWLDPAETEGIITPFMVLYALHDALVKPMPAGINTPSLAESWTQSKDGLEYEFVLRKGIKFHNGEPVAAEDVKFSFERYRGSGARLLKERVREVQIVDPARVRFLLKEPWPDFMTFYGTSATGSGWIGPKKYVEKVGDDGFKKAPVGAGPYRFVSFNPGIELVLEAYEGYWRKTPIIKRLVLRSMPDETTRAAALKTGEVDIAYLLSGPVAEDIQRTPGFKLVAPKESQAVFWLDLPDQWDPKSPWHDKRVRQAASYAIDRKALSEVETLGASRPAGNFVPRRFEFALPLEPDPYDPAKARQLLAEAGYPNGFDAGELHQLPPYFSLGEAIVNYMQTVGIRLKMRPMERAAYFSALATKKLKGVCVCTSAFYGNAASRMSEVIPSDGSYAYGGYPDIDALYKQQALETDRRKREAALHQIQRLVHERVRLAPIYEYIWPSGIGPRVAEPALLLIDPYPWSAPLEDVRLKAR
;
A
#
# COMPACT_ATOMS: atom_id res chain seq x y z
N MET A 1 32.64 -8.67 30.15
CA MET A 1 33.79 -7.74 30.01
C MET A 1 34.80 -8.39 29.11
N ALA A 2 34.94 -7.96 27.88
CA ALA A 2 36.11 -7.93 27.04
C ALA A 2 35.72 -7.34 25.68
N THR A 3 35.94 -6.06 25.53
CA THR A 3 35.84 -5.29 24.28
C THR A 3 37.07 -5.58 23.45
N TYR A 4 36.93 -6.07 22.22
CA TYR A 4 37.99 -6.06 21.22
C TYR A 4 37.74 -4.89 20.25
N SER A 5 38.68 -3.94 20.31
CA SER A 5 38.85 -2.83 19.39
C SER A 5 39.58 -3.36 18.13
N VAL A 6 39.02 -3.07 16.97
CA VAL A 6 39.66 -3.27 15.67
C VAL A 6 40.53 -2.03 15.41
N GLY A 7 41.85 -2.18 15.55
CA GLY A 7 42.81 -1.13 15.30
C GLY A 7 43.10 -0.94 13.81
N ASP A 8 43.37 0.30 13.44
CA ASP A 8 43.71 0.80 12.12
C ASP A 8 44.94 0.10 11.51
N LEU A 9 44.76 -0.59 10.40
CA LEU A 9 45.84 -1.03 9.53
C LEU A 9 46.19 0.10 8.53
N SER A 10 47.44 0.55 8.56
CA SER A 10 47.91 1.62 7.69
C SER A 10 48.10 1.15 6.24
N ARG A 11 47.87 2.09 5.28
CA ARG A 11 48.05 1.86 3.84
C ARG A 11 49.40 1.24 3.44
N ARG A 12 50.42 1.28 4.30
CA ARG A 12 51.76 0.74 4.07
C ARG A 12 51.85 -0.77 4.31
N GLU A 13 50.97 -1.33 5.13
CA GLU A 13 50.93 -2.78 5.43
C GLU A 13 50.16 -3.55 4.37
N ILE A 14 49.15 -2.93 3.73
CA ILE A 14 48.41 -3.52 2.60
C ILE A 14 49.32 -3.65 1.36
N LEU A 15 50.29 -2.74 1.15
CA LEU A 15 51.23 -2.77 0.03
C LEU A 15 52.36 -3.77 0.20
N LYS A 16 52.63 -4.24 1.41
CA LYS A 16 53.69 -5.26 1.65
C LYS A 16 53.19 -6.69 1.48
N MET A 17 51.91 -6.94 1.48
CA MET A 17 51.32 -8.26 1.20
C MET A 17 51.18 -8.56 -0.30
N SER A 18 51.33 -7.58 -1.18
CA SER A 18 51.21 -7.74 -2.64
C SER A 18 52.51 -8.04 -3.37
N ALA A 19 53.67 -8.14 -2.68
CA ALA A 19 54.99 -8.24 -3.32
C ALA A 19 55.68 -9.59 -3.14
N ALA A 20 55.02 -10.64 -2.66
CA ALA A 20 55.64 -11.94 -2.37
C ALA A 20 54.99 -13.14 -3.09
N LEU A 21 54.54 -12.96 -4.35
CA LEU A 21 54.08 -14.09 -5.21
C LEU A 21 54.37 -13.80 -6.68
N ALA A 22 55.64 -13.65 -7.00
CA ALA A 22 56.13 -13.70 -8.37
C ALA A 22 57.18 -14.81 -8.47
N GLY A 23 56.77 -16.00 -8.83
CA GLY A 23 57.68 -17.10 -9.10
C GLY A 23 56.96 -18.45 -9.18
N SER A 24 56.71 -18.88 -10.40
CA SER A 24 56.43 -20.23 -10.87
C SER A 24 55.04 -20.35 -11.53
N GLY A 25 55.04 -20.24 -12.84
CA GLY A 25 53.85 -20.45 -13.68
C GLY A 25 53.44 -21.90 -13.73
N VAL A 26 52.19 -22.13 -13.34
CA VAL A 26 51.26 -23.06 -14.03
C VAL A 26 49.88 -22.40 -13.90
N VAL A 27 49.39 -21.79 -14.97
CA VAL A 27 48.01 -21.30 -15.06
C VAL A 27 47.15 -22.53 -15.27
N LEU A 28 46.74 -23.18 -14.19
CA LEU A 28 45.50 -23.95 -14.17
C LEU A 28 44.36 -22.94 -14.01
N SER A 29 43.75 -22.54 -15.14
CA SER A 29 42.47 -21.86 -15.16
C SER A 29 41.37 -22.83 -14.68
N SER A 30 41.35 -23.10 -13.37
CA SER A 30 40.15 -23.59 -12.72
C SER A 30 39.18 -22.41 -12.70
N GLY A 31 38.37 -22.32 -13.76
CA GLY A 31 37.19 -21.50 -13.74
C GLY A 31 36.35 -21.94 -12.54
N LEU A 32 36.38 -21.18 -11.46
CA LEU A 32 35.38 -21.24 -10.43
C LEU A 32 34.08 -20.82 -11.13
N ALA A 33 33.39 -21.80 -11.73
CA ALA A 33 32.00 -21.61 -12.14
C ALA A 33 31.26 -21.17 -10.88
N ALA A 34 30.75 -19.95 -10.87
CA ALA A 34 29.82 -19.55 -9.83
C ALA A 34 28.78 -20.67 -9.74
N PRO A 35 28.38 -21.11 -8.53
CA PRO A 35 27.39 -22.16 -8.40
C PRO A 35 26.18 -21.76 -9.23
N ALA A 36 25.80 -22.57 -10.20
CA ALA A 36 24.62 -22.33 -11.00
C ALA A 36 23.46 -22.16 -10.03
N ALA A 37 22.74 -21.03 -10.13
CA ALA A 37 21.58 -20.81 -9.29
C ALA A 37 20.65 -22.03 -9.46
N ALA A 38 20.23 -22.63 -8.35
CA ALA A 38 19.33 -23.77 -8.41
C ALA A 38 18.08 -23.38 -9.19
N ALA A 39 17.61 -24.28 -10.07
CA ALA A 39 16.40 -24.01 -10.84
C ALA A 39 15.20 -23.83 -9.90
N PRO A 40 14.25 -22.95 -10.25
CA PRO A 40 13.04 -22.72 -9.43
C PRO A 40 12.24 -24.01 -9.24
N GLU A 41 11.80 -24.28 -8.00
CA GLU A 41 11.07 -25.50 -7.65
C GLU A 41 9.82 -25.21 -6.83
N GLY A 42 8.86 -26.14 -6.87
CA GLY A 42 7.67 -26.15 -6.03
C GLY A 42 6.62 -25.11 -6.40
N THR A 43 5.52 -25.17 -5.68
CA THR A 43 4.39 -24.26 -5.79
C THR A 43 4.08 -23.67 -4.42
N MET A 44 3.91 -22.36 -4.35
CA MET A 44 3.39 -21.64 -3.18
C MET A 44 2.03 -21.06 -3.52
N THR A 45 1.04 -21.34 -2.69
CA THR A 45 -0.34 -20.88 -2.86
C THR A 45 -0.74 -19.91 -1.75
N TRP A 46 -1.27 -18.76 -2.11
CA TRP A 46 -1.71 -17.71 -1.20
C TRP A 46 -3.23 -17.56 -1.27
N GLY A 47 -3.92 -17.76 -0.15
CA GLY A 47 -5.33 -17.42 0.01
C GLY A 47 -5.50 -15.92 0.21
N VAL A 48 -6.08 -15.24 -0.79
CA VAL A 48 -6.23 -13.79 -0.82
C VAL A 48 -7.61 -13.41 -0.33
N HIS A 49 -7.70 -12.42 0.55
CA HIS A 49 -8.92 -11.98 1.24
C HIS A 49 -9.98 -11.28 0.36
N ILE A 50 -9.77 -11.22 -0.93
CA ILE A 50 -10.64 -10.52 -1.88
C ILE A 50 -10.76 -11.31 -3.18
N THR A 51 -11.72 -10.90 -4.01
CA THR A 51 -11.83 -11.36 -5.39
C THR A 51 -10.79 -10.66 -6.26
N LEU A 52 -9.94 -11.43 -6.92
CA LEU A 52 -8.94 -10.93 -7.86
C LEU A 52 -9.64 -10.40 -9.12
N ALA A 53 -9.26 -9.21 -9.57
CA ALA A 53 -9.85 -8.55 -10.72
C ALA A 53 -8.84 -8.48 -11.89
N SER A 54 -9.32 -8.68 -13.12
CA SER A 54 -8.49 -8.62 -14.34
C SER A 54 -7.79 -7.27 -14.53
N ARG A 55 -8.38 -6.18 -14.06
CA ARG A 55 -7.78 -4.85 -14.10
C ARG A 55 -6.44 -4.75 -13.35
N TRP A 56 -6.19 -5.61 -12.35
CA TRP A 56 -4.93 -5.63 -11.61
C TRP A 56 -3.76 -6.23 -12.38
N LEU A 57 -4.06 -6.88 -13.50
CA LEU A 57 -3.04 -7.39 -14.43
C LEU A 57 -2.44 -6.27 -15.29
N ASP A 58 -3.04 -5.07 -15.27
CA ASP A 58 -2.61 -3.91 -16.02
C ASP A 58 -2.17 -2.78 -15.08
N PRO A 59 -0.88 -2.43 -15.01
CA PRO A 59 -0.42 -1.35 -14.13
C PRO A 59 -1.05 0.01 -14.45
N ALA A 60 -1.52 0.24 -15.69
CA ALA A 60 -2.18 1.49 -16.06
C ALA A 60 -3.53 1.70 -15.37
N GLU A 61 -4.16 0.63 -14.84
CA GLU A 61 -5.46 0.69 -14.16
C GLU A 61 -5.35 0.61 -12.63
N THR A 62 -4.17 0.76 -12.06
CA THR A 62 -3.96 0.64 -10.61
C THR A 62 -4.67 1.74 -9.83
N GLU A 63 -5.53 1.34 -8.90
CA GLU A 63 -6.41 2.23 -8.15
C GLU A 63 -5.82 2.71 -6.81
N GLY A 64 -4.53 2.89 -6.65
CA GLY A 64 -3.94 3.42 -5.40
C GLY A 64 -4.27 2.62 -4.11
N ILE A 65 -4.84 1.44 -4.26
CA ILE A 65 -5.17 0.51 -3.19
C ILE A 65 -4.05 -0.50 -3.12
N ILE A 66 -3.52 -0.71 -1.94
CA ILE A 66 -2.35 -1.57 -1.72
C ILE A 66 -2.50 -3.01 -2.25
N THR A 67 -3.72 -3.53 -2.29
CA THR A 67 -3.96 -4.93 -2.68
C THR A 67 -3.51 -5.30 -4.10
N PRO A 68 -3.68 -4.47 -5.14
CA PRO A 68 -3.15 -4.75 -6.47
C PRO A 68 -1.63 -4.91 -6.52
N PHE A 69 -0.90 -4.35 -5.54
CA PHE A 69 0.55 -4.42 -5.54
C PHE A 69 1.09 -5.84 -5.36
N MET A 70 0.33 -6.77 -4.76
CA MET A 70 0.71 -8.19 -4.74
C MET A 70 0.89 -8.75 -6.17
N VAL A 71 0.05 -8.30 -7.12
CA VAL A 71 0.15 -8.69 -8.52
C VAL A 71 1.25 -7.92 -9.23
N LEU A 72 1.34 -6.59 -8.99
CA LEU A 72 2.35 -5.74 -9.62
C LEU A 72 3.78 -6.18 -9.26
N TYR A 73 4.05 -6.49 -7.99
CA TYR A 73 5.37 -6.97 -7.56
C TYR A 73 5.74 -8.35 -8.11
N ALA A 74 4.74 -9.17 -8.44
CA ALA A 74 4.96 -10.46 -9.05
C ALA A 74 5.23 -10.34 -10.56
N LEU A 75 4.34 -9.64 -11.26
CA LEU A 75 4.24 -9.69 -12.72
C LEU A 75 4.99 -8.56 -13.43
N HIS A 76 5.04 -7.38 -12.82
CA HIS A 76 5.61 -6.15 -13.39
C HIS A 76 6.81 -5.65 -12.60
N ASP A 77 7.44 -4.61 -13.11
CA ASP A 77 8.44 -3.87 -12.37
C ASP A 77 8.29 -2.36 -12.59
N ALA A 78 8.84 -1.56 -11.69
CA ALA A 78 8.74 -0.11 -11.69
C ALA A 78 10.10 0.56 -11.90
N LEU A 79 10.14 1.84 -12.26
CA LEU A 79 11.39 2.59 -12.29
C LEU A 79 12.04 2.63 -10.90
N VAL A 80 11.22 2.97 -9.90
CA VAL A 80 11.57 3.03 -8.49
C VAL A 80 10.40 2.43 -7.73
N LYS A 81 10.67 1.66 -6.70
CA LYS A 81 9.63 1.07 -5.84
C LYS A 81 10.13 0.83 -4.42
N PRO A 82 9.24 0.72 -3.42
CA PRO A 82 9.61 0.25 -2.10
C PRO A 82 10.24 -1.14 -2.14
N MET A 83 11.39 -1.29 -1.49
CA MET A 83 12.12 -2.55 -1.35
C MET A 83 12.74 -2.60 0.06
N PRO A 84 13.32 -3.72 0.51
CA PRO A 84 13.96 -3.78 1.83
C PRO A 84 15.03 -2.71 2.08
N ALA A 85 15.63 -2.18 1.03
CA ALA A 85 16.63 -1.10 1.11
C ALA A 85 16.03 0.30 1.34
N GLY A 86 14.73 0.48 1.16
CA GLY A 86 14.05 1.75 1.38
C GLY A 86 12.86 1.98 0.45
N ILE A 87 12.12 3.07 0.75
CA ILE A 87 10.87 3.41 0.02
C ILE A 87 11.16 3.77 -1.44
N ASN A 88 12.20 4.53 -1.70
CA ASN A 88 12.60 4.96 -3.04
C ASN A 88 13.82 4.15 -3.54
N THR A 89 13.66 2.83 -3.63
CA THR A 89 14.74 1.97 -4.10
C THR A 89 14.76 1.92 -5.64
N PRO A 90 15.91 2.20 -6.29
CA PRO A 90 16.09 2.00 -7.72
C PRO A 90 15.73 0.57 -8.15
N SER A 91 14.92 0.44 -9.22
CA SER A 91 14.48 -0.84 -9.78
C SER A 91 14.82 -0.92 -11.26
N LEU A 92 13.90 -0.73 -12.19
CA LEU A 92 14.23 -0.63 -13.62
C LEU A 92 15.14 0.56 -13.94
N ALA A 93 15.02 1.66 -13.18
CA ALA A 93 16.05 2.67 -13.16
C ALA A 93 17.22 2.22 -12.27
N GLU A 94 18.46 2.43 -12.70
CA GLU A 94 19.64 2.24 -11.85
C GLU A 94 19.91 3.46 -10.95
N SER A 95 19.47 4.65 -11.41
CA SER A 95 19.58 5.90 -10.67
C SER A 95 18.59 6.94 -11.18
N TRP A 96 18.39 8.00 -10.39
CA TRP A 96 17.70 9.21 -10.83
C TRP A 96 18.33 10.44 -10.18
N THR A 97 18.08 11.59 -10.80
CA THR A 97 18.50 12.91 -10.30
C THR A 97 17.33 13.87 -10.34
N GLN A 98 17.36 14.86 -9.46
CA GLN A 98 16.44 16.00 -9.43
C GLN A 98 17.23 17.28 -9.69
N SER A 99 16.69 18.18 -10.53
CA SER A 99 17.27 19.51 -10.74
C SER A 99 17.16 20.36 -9.46
N LYS A 100 18.04 21.37 -9.34
CA LYS A 100 18.08 22.25 -8.15
C LYS A 100 16.80 23.05 -7.94
N ASP A 101 16.10 23.40 -9.03
CA ASP A 101 14.83 24.11 -9.02
C ASP A 101 13.62 23.19 -8.78
N GLY A 102 13.85 21.85 -8.72
CA GLY A 102 12.80 20.86 -8.48
C GLY A 102 11.86 20.64 -9.67
N LEU A 103 12.19 21.12 -10.84
CA LEU A 103 11.35 21.05 -12.04
C LEU A 103 11.64 19.85 -12.93
N GLU A 104 12.75 19.16 -12.74
CA GLU A 104 13.16 18.04 -13.58
C GLU A 104 13.56 16.83 -12.75
N TYR A 105 13.11 15.65 -13.18
CA TYR A 105 13.55 14.36 -12.66
C TYR A 105 14.03 13.51 -13.83
N GLU A 106 15.31 13.17 -13.87
CA GLU A 106 15.89 12.32 -14.91
C GLU A 106 16.21 10.93 -14.34
N PHE A 107 15.72 9.89 -15.02
CA PHE A 107 15.94 8.48 -14.67
C PHE A 107 16.84 7.83 -15.72
N VAL A 108 17.83 7.07 -15.24
CA VAL A 108 18.72 6.25 -16.06
C VAL A 108 18.31 4.79 -15.93
N LEU A 109 17.91 4.17 -17.04
CA LEU A 109 17.46 2.78 -17.06
C LEU A 109 18.63 1.82 -16.99
N ARG A 110 18.42 0.69 -16.30
CA ARG A 110 19.37 -0.42 -16.30
C ARG A 110 19.50 -1.02 -17.69
N LYS A 111 20.71 -1.35 -18.08
CA LYS A 111 20.97 -2.01 -19.38
C LYS A 111 20.62 -3.50 -19.32
N GLY A 112 20.13 -4.02 -20.44
CA GLY A 112 19.92 -5.47 -20.62
C GLY A 112 18.66 -6.04 -19.98
N ILE A 113 17.81 -5.23 -19.34
CA ILE A 113 16.53 -5.70 -18.83
C ILE A 113 15.58 -5.97 -19.98
N LYS A 114 14.85 -7.09 -19.87
CA LYS A 114 13.84 -7.50 -20.86
C LYS A 114 12.50 -7.75 -20.21
N PHE A 115 11.45 -7.48 -20.94
CA PHE A 115 10.12 -7.98 -20.64
C PHE A 115 10.05 -9.51 -20.81
N HIS A 116 8.99 -10.13 -20.31
CA HIS A 116 8.76 -11.58 -20.37
C HIS A 116 8.68 -12.11 -21.82
N ASN A 117 8.33 -11.29 -22.78
CA ASN A 117 8.30 -11.61 -24.23
C ASN A 117 9.66 -11.45 -24.92
N GLY A 118 10.71 -11.08 -24.17
CA GLY A 118 12.08 -10.90 -24.68
C GLY A 118 12.40 -9.50 -25.25
N GLU A 119 11.42 -8.60 -25.38
CA GLU A 119 11.65 -7.21 -25.80
C GLU A 119 12.45 -6.45 -24.72
N PRO A 120 13.40 -5.59 -25.11
CA PRO A 120 14.15 -4.77 -24.14
C PRO A 120 13.23 -3.70 -23.53
N VAL A 121 13.47 -3.39 -22.24
CA VAL A 121 12.86 -2.23 -21.59
C VAL A 121 13.59 -0.96 -22.03
N ALA A 122 12.87 0.05 -22.49
CA ALA A 122 13.43 1.30 -23.01
C ALA A 122 12.65 2.54 -22.51
N ALA A 123 13.24 3.72 -22.70
CA ALA A 123 12.65 5.00 -22.30
C ALA A 123 11.26 5.26 -22.93
N GLU A 124 11.01 4.73 -24.14
CA GLU A 124 9.70 4.83 -24.79
C GLU A 124 8.61 4.06 -24.03
N ASP A 125 8.93 2.94 -23.37
CA ASP A 125 7.99 2.20 -22.53
C ASP A 125 7.61 2.99 -21.28
N VAL A 126 8.56 3.73 -20.71
CA VAL A 126 8.34 4.59 -19.54
C VAL A 126 7.39 5.74 -19.90
N LYS A 127 7.68 6.46 -20.98
CA LYS A 127 6.81 7.55 -21.49
C LYS A 127 5.40 7.03 -21.78
N PHE A 128 5.30 5.94 -22.52
CA PHE A 128 4.03 5.29 -22.86
C PHE A 128 3.23 4.89 -21.61
N SER A 129 3.89 4.26 -20.63
CA SER A 129 3.23 3.83 -19.39
C SER A 129 2.67 5.01 -18.60
N PHE A 130 3.42 6.12 -18.50
CA PHE A 130 2.94 7.33 -17.83
C PHE A 130 1.74 7.96 -18.58
N GLU A 131 1.84 8.12 -19.90
CA GLU A 131 0.78 8.72 -20.72
C GLU A 131 -0.51 7.87 -20.68
N ARG A 132 -0.35 6.54 -20.71
CA ARG A 132 -1.46 5.58 -20.65
C ARG A 132 -2.06 5.44 -19.25
N TYR A 133 -1.34 5.82 -18.18
CA TYR A 133 -1.79 5.64 -16.81
C TYR A 133 -3.11 6.37 -16.55
N ARG A 134 -4.11 5.61 -16.00
CA ARG A 134 -5.47 6.07 -15.69
C ARG A 134 -5.93 5.60 -14.29
N GLY A 135 -4.98 5.24 -13.43
CA GLY A 135 -5.25 4.89 -12.03
C GLY A 135 -5.59 6.10 -11.16
N SER A 136 -5.68 5.89 -9.85
CA SER A 136 -6.15 6.92 -8.89
C SER A 136 -5.36 8.22 -8.90
N GLY A 137 -4.05 8.15 -9.15
CA GLY A 137 -3.17 9.33 -9.23
C GLY A 137 -3.12 10.02 -10.59
N ALA A 138 -3.84 9.51 -11.61
CA ALA A 138 -3.68 9.97 -12.99
C ALA A 138 -3.95 11.46 -13.16
N ARG A 139 -5.03 11.99 -12.57
CA ARG A 139 -5.39 13.40 -12.65
C ARG A 139 -4.26 14.27 -12.08
N LEU A 140 -3.88 14.01 -10.84
CA LEU A 140 -2.86 14.80 -10.13
C LEU A 140 -1.51 14.78 -10.84
N LEU A 141 -1.06 13.60 -11.28
CA LEU A 141 0.21 13.45 -12.00
C LEU A 141 0.22 14.20 -13.32
N LYS A 142 -0.84 14.07 -14.14
CA LYS A 142 -0.96 14.73 -15.44
C LYS A 142 -1.19 16.23 -15.35
N GLU A 143 -1.81 16.70 -14.28
CA GLU A 143 -1.92 18.13 -13.99
C GLU A 143 -0.56 18.77 -13.66
N ARG A 144 0.34 18.06 -12.98
CA ARG A 144 1.63 18.59 -12.50
C ARG A 144 2.80 18.29 -13.41
N VAL A 145 2.81 17.16 -14.11
CA VAL A 145 3.83 16.84 -15.11
C VAL A 145 3.49 17.55 -16.40
N ARG A 146 4.42 18.38 -16.88
CA ARG A 146 4.30 19.08 -18.17
C ARG A 146 4.56 18.16 -19.33
N GLU A 147 5.59 17.33 -19.22
CA GLU A 147 6.08 16.49 -20.31
C GLU A 147 6.95 15.35 -19.78
N VAL A 148 6.93 14.22 -20.47
CA VAL A 148 7.91 13.14 -20.31
C VAL A 148 8.75 13.08 -21.60
N GLN A 149 10.04 13.42 -21.50
CA GLN A 149 10.98 13.48 -22.61
C GLN A 149 11.83 12.22 -22.67
N ILE A 150 11.98 11.66 -23.85
CA ILE A 150 12.98 10.64 -24.15
C ILE A 150 14.27 11.35 -24.46
N VAL A 151 15.27 11.24 -23.59
CA VAL A 151 16.60 11.83 -23.80
C VAL A 151 17.41 10.93 -24.73
N ASP A 152 17.40 9.63 -24.47
CA ASP A 152 17.92 8.56 -25.31
C ASP A 152 17.22 7.22 -24.93
N PRO A 153 17.51 6.09 -25.58
CA PRO A 153 16.83 4.83 -25.29
C PRO A 153 16.93 4.35 -23.83
N ALA A 154 17.91 4.82 -23.06
CA ALA A 154 18.14 4.46 -21.67
C ALA A 154 17.89 5.60 -20.68
N ARG A 155 17.48 6.79 -21.12
CA ARG A 155 17.23 7.94 -20.25
C ARG A 155 15.92 8.63 -20.56
N VAL A 156 15.14 8.86 -19.50
CA VAL A 156 13.85 9.55 -19.56
C VAL A 156 13.82 10.67 -18.52
N ARG A 157 13.24 11.81 -18.91
CA ARG A 157 13.15 13.00 -18.07
C ARG A 157 11.69 13.42 -17.92
N PHE A 158 11.27 13.61 -16.66
CA PHE A 158 9.99 14.19 -16.31
C PHE A 158 10.16 15.68 -16.06
N LEU A 159 9.44 16.50 -16.80
CA LEU A 159 9.41 17.95 -16.63
C LEU A 159 8.14 18.34 -15.92
N LEU A 160 8.27 19.01 -14.78
CA LEU A 160 7.15 19.50 -13.99
C LEU A 160 6.77 20.92 -14.39
N LYS A 161 5.50 21.30 -14.18
CA LYS A 161 5.02 22.67 -14.39
C LYS A 161 5.47 23.61 -13.26
N GLU A 162 5.57 23.06 -12.05
CA GLU A 162 5.93 23.73 -10.81
C GLU A 162 6.75 22.77 -9.93
N PRO A 163 7.60 23.25 -9.01
CA PRO A 163 8.25 22.38 -8.04
C PRO A 163 7.23 21.57 -7.27
N TRP A 164 7.45 20.27 -7.18
CA TRP A 164 6.54 19.36 -6.48
C TRP A 164 7.32 18.36 -5.61
N PRO A 165 7.50 18.67 -4.32
CA PRO A 165 8.26 17.82 -3.40
C PRO A 165 7.76 16.38 -3.29
N ASP A 166 6.47 16.15 -3.56
CA ASP A 166 5.86 14.81 -3.51
C ASP A 166 5.93 14.02 -4.80
N PHE A 167 6.59 14.51 -5.85
CA PHE A 167 6.63 13.79 -7.12
C PHE A 167 7.05 12.33 -6.94
N MET A 168 8.17 12.08 -6.25
CA MET A 168 8.64 10.71 -6.00
C MET A 168 7.72 9.91 -5.09
N THR A 169 7.03 10.55 -4.16
CA THR A 169 6.02 9.90 -3.31
C THR A 169 4.85 9.37 -4.14
N PHE A 170 4.35 10.15 -5.10
CA PHE A 170 3.24 9.74 -5.97
C PHE A 170 3.68 8.84 -7.12
N TYR A 171 4.86 9.05 -7.67
CA TYR A 171 5.36 8.31 -8.82
C TYR A 171 6.11 7.03 -8.44
N GLY A 172 7.00 7.10 -7.46
CA GLY A 172 7.95 6.04 -7.09
C GLY A 172 7.50 5.11 -5.97
N THR A 173 6.26 5.25 -5.45
CA THR A 173 5.78 4.39 -4.37
C THR A 173 4.46 3.69 -4.72
N SER A 174 3.94 2.92 -3.77
CA SER A 174 2.63 2.30 -3.89
C SER A 174 1.45 3.29 -3.74
N ALA A 175 1.70 4.59 -3.67
CA ALA A 175 0.64 5.59 -3.58
C ALA A 175 -0.26 5.60 -4.83
N THR A 176 0.30 5.37 -6.02
CA THR A 176 -0.46 5.42 -7.28
C THR A 176 -0.24 4.23 -8.20
N GLY A 177 0.90 3.57 -8.15
CA GLY A 177 1.30 2.55 -9.13
C GLY A 177 1.69 3.10 -10.51
N SER A 178 1.81 4.42 -10.67
CA SER A 178 2.12 5.04 -11.97
C SER A 178 3.55 4.79 -12.47
N GLY A 179 4.46 4.40 -11.56
CA GLY A 179 5.85 4.09 -11.90
C GLY A 179 6.08 2.68 -12.44
N TRP A 180 5.05 1.82 -12.50
CA TRP A 180 5.13 0.47 -13.09
C TRP A 180 5.07 0.52 -14.60
N ILE A 181 5.96 -0.23 -15.26
CA ILE A 181 6.21 -0.09 -16.69
C ILE A 181 5.66 -1.29 -17.45
N GLY A 182 4.88 -1.01 -18.49
CA GLY A 182 4.37 -1.99 -19.44
C GLY A 182 5.03 -1.88 -20.83
N PRO A 183 5.09 -2.97 -21.62
CA PRO A 183 5.71 -3.01 -22.93
C PRO A 183 4.86 -2.31 -23.98
N LYS A 184 5.26 -1.13 -24.43
CA LYS A 184 4.54 -0.30 -25.40
C LYS A 184 4.13 -1.08 -26.65
N LYS A 185 5.08 -1.68 -27.34
CA LYS A 185 4.84 -2.38 -28.62
C LYS A 185 3.83 -3.51 -28.48
N TYR A 186 3.93 -4.27 -27.38
CA TYR A 186 3.00 -5.36 -27.11
C TYR A 186 1.59 -4.85 -26.81
N VAL A 187 1.47 -3.83 -25.96
CA VAL A 187 0.16 -3.24 -25.63
C VAL A 187 -0.50 -2.62 -26.86
N GLU A 188 0.24 -1.88 -27.70
CA GLU A 188 -0.27 -1.34 -28.96
C GLU A 188 -0.74 -2.41 -29.93
N LYS A 189 -0.08 -3.57 -29.95
CA LYS A 189 -0.44 -4.71 -30.79
C LYS A 189 -1.73 -5.41 -30.34
N VAL A 190 -1.92 -5.63 -29.03
CA VAL A 190 -3.02 -6.46 -28.53
C VAL A 190 -4.18 -5.66 -27.97
N GLY A 191 -3.99 -4.36 -27.73
CA GLY A 191 -4.94 -3.48 -27.06
C GLY A 191 -5.07 -3.74 -25.57
N ASP A 192 -5.80 -2.88 -24.86
CA ASP A 192 -5.97 -2.96 -23.39
C ASP A 192 -6.61 -4.27 -22.94
N ASP A 193 -7.64 -4.74 -23.63
CA ASP A 193 -8.31 -5.99 -23.28
C ASP A 193 -7.48 -7.22 -23.61
N GLY A 194 -6.71 -7.18 -24.69
CA GLY A 194 -5.74 -8.22 -25.02
C GLY A 194 -4.63 -8.29 -23.98
N PHE A 195 -4.14 -7.15 -23.55
CA PHE A 195 -3.12 -7.07 -22.51
C PHE A 195 -3.61 -7.68 -21.18
N LYS A 196 -4.83 -7.38 -20.73
CA LYS A 196 -5.41 -7.98 -19.52
C LYS A 196 -5.65 -9.49 -19.60
N LYS A 197 -5.82 -10.04 -20.81
CA LYS A 197 -5.95 -11.49 -21.03
C LYS A 197 -4.62 -12.23 -21.01
N ALA A 198 -3.57 -11.58 -21.48
CA ALA A 198 -2.21 -12.16 -21.57
C ALA A 198 -1.17 -11.07 -21.22
N PRO A 199 -1.08 -10.67 -19.95
CA PRO A 199 -0.19 -9.58 -19.57
C PRO A 199 1.28 -9.98 -19.71
N VAL A 200 2.08 -9.02 -20.14
CA VAL A 200 3.54 -9.11 -20.25
C VAL A 200 4.14 -8.05 -19.36
N GLY A 201 4.98 -8.43 -18.43
CA GLY A 201 5.67 -7.55 -17.50
C GLY A 201 7.18 -7.75 -17.55
N ALA A 202 7.88 -7.09 -16.60
CA ALA A 202 9.32 -7.23 -16.37
C ALA A 202 9.61 -7.72 -14.93
N GLY A 203 8.61 -8.26 -14.25
CA GLY A 203 8.70 -8.73 -12.87
C GLY A 203 9.32 -10.12 -12.72
N PRO A 204 9.45 -10.60 -11.46
CA PRO A 204 10.07 -11.88 -11.16
C PRO A 204 9.25 -13.10 -11.62
N TYR A 205 7.97 -12.93 -11.87
CA TYR A 205 7.08 -14.00 -12.33
C TYR A 205 6.37 -13.58 -13.61
N ARG A 206 6.18 -14.53 -14.54
CA ARG A 206 5.41 -14.35 -15.77
C ARG A 206 4.02 -14.96 -15.64
N PHE A 207 3.10 -14.42 -16.39
CA PHE A 207 1.70 -14.88 -16.46
C PHE A 207 1.58 -16.29 -17.05
N VAL A 208 0.74 -17.12 -16.42
CA VAL A 208 0.35 -18.43 -16.91
C VAL A 208 -1.14 -18.48 -17.21
N SER A 209 -1.98 -18.19 -16.22
CA SER A 209 -3.44 -18.19 -16.40
C SER A 209 -4.12 -17.33 -15.34
N PHE A 210 -5.31 -16.85 -15.68
CA PHE A 210 -6.19 -16.15 -14.77
C PHE A 210 -7.63 -16.63 -14.93
N ASN A 211 -8.20 -17.17 -13.87
CA ASN A 211 -9.60 -17.52 -13.76
C ASN A 211 -10.28 -16.49 -12.85
N PRO A 212 -11.07 -15.55 -13.40
CA PRO A 212 -11.69 -14.49 -12.61
C PRO A 212 -12.47 -15.02 -11.40
N GLY A 213 -12.23 -14.44 -10.24
CA GLY A 213 -12.87 -14.85 -8.99
C GLY A 213 -12.35 -16.15 -8.38
N ILE A 214 -11.44 -16.85 -9.04
CA ILE A 214 -10.88 -18.14 -8.59
C ILE A 214 -9.40 -17.97 -8.28
N GLU A 215 -8.55 -17.85 -9.31
CA GLU A 215 -7.11 -17.80 -9.09
C GLU A 215 -6.33 -17.12 -10.21
N LEU A 216 -5.14 -16.61 -9.87
CA LEU A 216 -4.09 -16.18 -10.77
C LEU A 216 -2.89 -17.10 -10.58
N VAL A 217 -2.41 -17.69 -11.69
CA VAL A 217 -1.23 -18.57 -11.70
C VAL A 217 -0.09 -17.87 -12.43
N LEU A 218 1.04 -17.81 -11.77
CA LEU A 218 2.28 -17.21 -12.25
C LEU A 218 3.41 -18.24 -12.20
N GLU A 219 4.40 -18.09 -13.09
CA GLU A 219 5.58 -18.94 -13.16
C GLU A 219 6.85 -18.09 -13.07
N ALA A 220 7.87 -18.60 -12.38
CA ALA A 220 9.16 -17.94 -12.23
C ALA A 220 9.75 -17.51 -13.57
N TYR A 221 10.21 -16.27 -13.65
CA TYR A 221 10.96 -15.75 -14.78
C TYR A 221 12.46 -15.80 -14.46
N GLU A 222 13.15 -16.80 -15.00
CA GLU A 222 14.57 -17.03 -14.71
C GLU A 222 15.48 -15.88 -15.17
N GLY A 223 15.02 -15.11 -16.17
CA GLY A 223 15.71 -13.92 -16.66
C GLY A 223 15.48 -12.64 -15.84
N TYR A 224 14.87 -12.73 -14.66
CA TYR A 224 14.62 -11.55 -13.84
C TYR A 224 15.95 -10.90 -13.39
N TRP A 225 16.06 -9.62 -13.61
CA TRP A 225 17.31 -8.87 -13.48
C TRP A 225 17.87 -8.84 -12.05
N ARG A 226 17.02 -8.84 -11.01
CA ARG A 226 17.47 -8.76 -9.63
C ARG A 226 17.93 -10.12 -9.11
N LYS A 227 17.12 -11.14 -9.31
CA LYS A 227 17.38 -12.48 -8.79
C LYS A 227 16.36 -13.47 -9.36
N THR A 228 16.80 -14.62 -9.82
CA THR A 228 15.89 -15.71 -10.19
C THR A 228 15.03 -16.13 -9.01
N PRO A 229 13.68 -16.17 -9.13
CA PRO A 229 12.80 -16.65 -8.07
C PRO A 229 13.11 -18.11 -7.69
N ILE A 230 12.99 -18.42 -6.40
CA ILE A 230 13.24 -19.78 -5.90
C ILE A 230 12.03 -20.69 -6.12
N ILE A 231 10.82 -20.14 -5.96
CA ILE A 231 9.57 -20.88 -6.16
C ILE A 231 9.20 -20.87 -7.64
N LYS A 232 9.03 -22.06 -8.23
CA LYS A 232 8.69 -22.19 -9.64
C LYS A 232 7.31 -21.64 -9.97
N ARG A 233 6.31 -21.90 -9.12
CA ARG A 233 4.93 -21.48 -9.37
C ARG A 233 4.34 -20.74 -8.17
N LEU A 234 3.78 -19.57 -8.43
CA LEU A 234 3.08 -18.75 -7.47
C LEU A 234 1.59 -18.74 -7.85
N VAL A 235 0.72 -19.10 -6.91
CA VAL A 235 -0.74 -19.11 -7.10
C VAL A 235 -1.37 -18.16 -6.10
N LEU A 236 -2.11 -17.18 -6.59
CA LEU A 236 -2.95 -16.31 -5.77
C LEU A 236 -4.40 -16.79 -5.93
N ARG A 237 -5.02 -17.28 -4.86
CA ARG A 237 -6.37 -17.85 -4.87
C ARG A 237 -7.34 -16.90 -4.16
N SER A 238 -8.43 -16.52 -4.85
CA SER A 238 -9.49 -15.68 -4.28
C SER A 238 -10.25 -16.44 -3.20
N MET A 239 -10.17 -15.99 -1.95
CA MET A 239 -10.86 -16.57 -0.80
C MET A 239 -11.36 -15.44 0.11
N PRO A 240 -12.45 -14.73 -0.27
CA PRO A 240 -12.93 -13.57 0.49
C PRO A 240 -13.37 -13.91 1.92
N ASP A 241 -13.94 -15.12 2.12
CA ASP A 241 -14.33 -15.58 3.45
C ASP A 241 -13.12 -15.98 4.29
N GLU A 242 -13.03 -15.44 5.48
CA GLU A 242 -11.89 -15.58 6.39
C GLU A 242 -11.77 -16.99 6.97
N THR A 243 -12.90 -17.58 7.33
CA THR A 243 -12.93 -18.93 7.91
C THR A 243 -12.55 -19.96 6.87
N THR A 244 -12.99 -19.79 5.63
CA THR A 244 -12.57 -20.61 4.49
C THR A 244 -11.07 -20.49 4.25
N ARG A 245 -10.48 -19.26 4.34
CA ARG A 245 -9.02 -19.08 4.20
C ARG A 245 -8.25 -19.79 5.30
N ALA A 246 -8.71 -19.67 6.54
CA ALA A 246 -8.07 -20.34 7.68
C ALA A 246 -8.16 -21.86 7.58
N ALA A 247 -9.31 -22.40 7.17
CA ALA A 247 -9.48 -23.83 6.92
C ALA A 247 -8.55 -24.34 5.82
N ALA A 248 -8.48 -23.63 4.69
CA ALA A 248 -7.59 -23.95 3.58
C ALA A 248 -6.10 -23.93 3.98
N LEU A 249 -5.72 -23.00 4.88
CA LEU A 249 -4.38 -22.97 5.45
C LEU A 249 -4.10 -24.19 6.32
N LYS A 250 -5.04 -24.58 7.19
CA LYS A 250 -4.90 -25.76 8.07
C LYS A 250 -4.83 -27.07 7.32
N THR A 251 -5.57 -27.20 6.22
CA THR A 251 -5.54 -28.40 5.34
C THR A 251 -4.33 -28.44 4.40
N GLY A 252 -3.58 -27.34 4.29
CA GLY A 252 -2.45 -27.22 3.36
C GLY A 252 -2.87 -26.95 1.92
N GLU A 253 -4.12 -26.58 1.67
CA GLU A 253 -4.60 -26.13 0.36
C GLU A 253 -3.98 -24.80 -0.04
N VAL A 254 -3.73 -23.93 0.94
CA VAL A 254 -2.91 -22.73 0.79
C VAL A 254 -1.76 -22.74 1.77
N ASP A 255 -0.66 -22.09 1.42
CA ASP A 255 0.54 -21.94 2.25
C ASP A 255 0.51 -20.68 3.11
N ILE A 256 -0.18 -19.67 2.63
CA ILE A 256 -0.33 -18.37 3.28
C ILE A 256 -1.81 -17.95 3.22
N ALA A 257 -2.37 -17.55 4.34
CA ALA A 257 -3.70 -16.93 4.42
C ALA A 257 -3.57 -15.45 4.79
N TYR A 258 -3.88 -14.57 3.84
CA TYR A 258 -3.88 -13.14 4.11
C TYR A 258 -5.04 -12.74 5.02
N LEU A 259 -4.76 -11.75 5.91
CA LEU A 259 -5.79 -10.99 6.60
C LEU A 259 -6.72 -11.86 7.41
N LEU A 260 -6.24 -12.27 8.57
CA LEU A 260 -7.03 -12.97 9.59
C LEU A 260 -7.28 -12.02 10.74
N SER A 261 -8.48 -12.00 11.29
CA SER A 261 -8.85 -11.14 12.40
C SER A 261 -9.22 -11.95 13.64
N GLY A 262 -9.11 -11.32 14.81
CA GLY A 262 -9.62 -11.77 16.07
C GLY A 262 -9.52 -13.27 16.35
N PRO A 263 -10.65 -13.95 16.59
CA PRO A 263 -10.68 -15.36 16.97
C PRO A 263 -10.07 -16.30 15.92
N VAL A 264 -10.17 -15.96 14.63
CA VAL A 264 -9.62 -16.79 13.54
C VAL A 264 -8.08 -16.74 13.54
N ALA A 265 -7.51 -15.56 13.76
CA ALA A 265 -6.06 -15.40 13.92
C ALA A 265 -5.56 -16.15 15.17
N GLU A 266 -6.28 -16.05 16.29
CA GLU A 266 -5.95 -16.75 17.52
C GLU A 266 -5.96 -18.29 17.34
N ASP A 267 -6.93 -18.82 16.63
CA ASP A 267 -7.03 -20.24 16.32
C ASP A 267 -5.84 -20.73 15.48
N ILE A 268 -5.39 -19.95 14.47
CA ILE A 268 -4.17 -20.26 13.73
C ILE A 268 -2.93 -20.18 14.63
N GLN A 269 -2.83 -19.18 15.48
CA GLN A 269 -1.69 -19.00 16.38
C GLN A 269 -1.53 -20.18 17.36
N ARG A 270 -2.65 -20.76 17.83
CA ARG A 270 -2.68 -21.93 18.73
C ARG A 270 -2.45 -23.25 18.01
N THR A 271 -2.55 -23.29 16.69
CA THR A 271 -2.40 -24.52 15.90
C THR A 271 -0.91 -24.86 15.74
N PRO A 272 -0.43 -26.03 16.20
CA PRO A 272 0.98 -26.42 16.10
C PRO A 272 1.50 -26.38 14.66
N GLY A 273 2.68 -25.80 14.48
CA GLY A 273 3.35 -25.70 13.17
C GLY A 273 2.95 -24.49 12.32
N PHE A 274 1.88 -23.77 12.70
CA PHE A 274 1.47 -22.53 12.03
C PHE A 274 2.02 -21.31 12.75
N LYS A 275 2.07 -20.19 12.04
CA LYS A 275 2.53 -18.91 12.59
C LYS A 275 1.62 -17.78 12.13
N LEU A 276 1.49 -16.74 12.95
CA LEU A 276 1.01 -15.45 12.52
C LEU A 276 2.18 -14.52 12.25
N VAL A 277 2.09 -13.77 11.16
CA VAL A 277 2.99 -12.66 10.87
C VAL A 277 2.17 -11.40 10.70
N ALA A 278 2.64 -10.30 11.29
CA ALA A 278 2.01 -8.99 11.18
C ALA A 278 3.09 -7.92 11.07
N PRO A 279 2.86 -6.82 10.35
CA PRO A 279 3.74 -5.66 10.37
C PRO A 279 3.89 -5.14 11.80
N LYS A 280 5.08 -4.65 12.15
CA LYS A 280 5.31 -4.01 13.45
C LYS A 280 4.58 -2.67 13.59
N GLU A 281 4.39 -2.02 12.46
CA GLU A 281 3.79 -0.69 12.37
C GLU A 281 2.71 -0.67 11.28
N SER A 282 1.63 0.05 11.53
CA SER A 282 0.54 0.19 10.56
C SER A 282 0.84 1.25 9.50
N GLN A 283 0.31 1.03 8.31
CA GLN A 283 0.23 2.03 7.23
C GLN A 283 -1.21 2.45 6.95
N ALA A 284 -2.17 1.89 7.66
CA ALA A 284 -3.59 2.15 7.48
C ALA A 284 -4.23 2.61 8.78
N VAL A 285 -5.12 3.56 8.68
CA VAL A 285 -6.02 3.97 9.75
C VAL A 285 -7.44 3.69 9.32
N PHE A 286 -8.26 3.12 10.17
CA PHE A 286 -9.70 3.13 10.02
C PHE A 286 -10.28 4.40 10.63
N TRP A 287 -11.24 5.00 9.93
CA TRP A 287 -11.99 6.16 10.42
C TRP A 287 -13.43 6.11 9.94
N LEU A 288 -14.28 6.83 10.64
CA LEU A 288 -15.61 7.16 10.13
C LEU A 288 -15.52 8.42 9.28
N ASP A 289 -16.03 8.36 8.06
CA ASP A 289 -16.39 9.52 7.28
C ASP A 289 -17.91 9.73 7.36
N LEU A 290 -18.31 10.96 7.38
CA LEU A 290 -19.69 11.39 7.59
C LEU A 290 -20.12 12.24 6.36
N PRO A 291 -20.47 11.61 5.23
CA PRO A 291 -20.80 12.31 3.99
C PRO A 291 -21.80 13.45 4.16
N ASP A 292 -22.83 13.22 4.98
CA ASP A 292 -23.92 14.17 5.20
C ASP A 292 -23.54 15.35 6.11
N GLN A 293 -22.31 15.44 6.65
CA GLN A 293 -21.88 16.58 7.47
C GLN A 293 -21.90 17.91 6.71
N TRP A 294 -21.94 17.86 5.40
CA TRP A 294 -21.96 19.03 4.53
C TRP A 294 -23.38 19.54 4.21
N ASP A 295 -24.41 18.77 4.56
CA ASP A 295 -25.81 19.20 4.46
C ASP A 295 -26.24 19.89 5.77
N PRO A 296 -26.59 21.20 5.75
CA PRO A 296 -27.06 21.91 6.95
C PRO A 296 -28.31 21.30 7.60
N LYS A 297 -29.07 20.47 6.88
CA LYS A 297 -30.27 19.81 7.41
C LYS A 297 -29.94 18.48 8.11
N SER A 298 -28.75 17.96 7.92
CA SER A 298 -28.33 16.69 8.52
C SER A 298 -27.92 16.89 9.99
N PRO A 299 -28.28 15.98 10.89
CA PRO A 299 -27.72 15.94 12.24
C PRO A 299 -26.20 15.95 12.25
N TRP A 300 -25.57 15.32 11.26
CA TRP A 300 -24.12 15.25 11.11
C TRP A 300 -23.44 16.60 10.84
N HIS A 301 -24.21 17.63 10.44
CA HIS A 301 -23.69 18.99 10.26
C HIS A 301 -23.21 19.59 11.58
N ASP A 302 -23.88 19.28 12.69
CA ASP A 302 -23.47 19.73 14.01
C ASP A 302 -22.22 18.98 14.48
N LYS A 303 -21.15 19.72 14.78
CA LYS A 303 -19.90 19.19 15.30
C LYS A 303 -20.11 18.34 16.57
N ARG A 304 -21.05 18.72 17.46
CA ARG A 304 -21.33 18.01 18.71
C ARG A 304 -21.84 16.60 18.45
N VAL A 305 -22.64 16.41 17.39
CA VAL A 305 -23.13 15.09 16.96
C VAL A 305 -21.96 14.21 16.49
N ARG A 306 -21.05 14.78 15.66
CA ARG A 306 -19.86 14.05 15.19
C ARG A 306 -18.93 13.69 16.36
N GLN A 307 -18.79 14.59 17.32
CA GLN A 307 -17.99 14.37 18.51
C GLN A 307 -18.60 13.29 19.42
N ALA A 308 -19.92 13.28 19.56
CA ALA A 308 -20.64 12.23 20.27
C ALA A 308 -20.39 10.86 19.65
N ALA A 309 -20.43 10.77 18.31
CA ALA A 309 -20.10 9.53 17.60
C ALA A 309 -18.67 9.07 17.90
N SER A 310 -17.70 9.98 17.97
CA SER A 310 -16.32 9.64 18.30
C SER A 310 -16.17 9.15 19.75
N TYR A 311 -16.82 9.79 20.73
CA TYR A 311 -16.82 9.36 22.13
C TYR A 311 -17.56 8.04 22.38
N ALA A 312 -18.47 7.66 21.48
CA ALA A 312 -19.22 6.41 21.61
C ALA A 312 -18.38 5.15 21.37
N ILE A 313 -17.20 5.25 20.75
CA ILE A 313 -16.42 4.10 20.27
C ILE A 313 -15.31 3.74 21.27
N ASP A 314 -15.38 2.52 21.82
CA ASP A 314 -14.26 1.94 22.57
C ASP A 314 -13.20 1.36 21.63
N ARG A 315 -12.25 2.19 21.28
CA ARG A 315 -11.15 1.86 20.35
C ARG A 315 -10.23 0.78 20.86
N LYS A 316 -10.06 0.71 22.20
CA LYS A 316 -9.22 -0.31 22.83
C LYS A 316 -9.90 -1.67 22.77
N ALA A 317 -11.17 -1.76 23.17
CA ALA A 317 -11.93 -3.00 23.06
C ALA A 317 -12.03 -3.49 21.63
N LEU A 318 -12.24 -2.59 20.66
CA LEU A 318 -12.21 -2.94 19.23
C LEU A 318 -10.86 -3.55 18.81
N SER A 319 -9.75 -2.96 19.24
CA SER A 319 -8.42 -3.51 18.92
C SER A 319 -8.24 -4.92 19.50
N GLU A 320 -8.64 -5.13 20.73
CA GLU A 320 -8.54 -6.45 21.40
C GLU A 320 -9.35 -7.53 20.66
N VAL A 321 -10.57 -7.19 20.25
CA VAL A 321 -11.46 -8.15 19.57
C VAL A 321 -11.06 -8.39 18.11
N GLU A 322 -10.79 -7.32 17.36
CA GLU A 322 -10.56 -7.42 15.91
C GLU A 322 -9.13 -7.85 15.55
N THR A 323 -8.15 -7.55 16.37
CA THR A 323 -6.73 -7.73 16.02
C THR A 323 -5.85 -8.27 17.16
N LEU A 324 -6.45 -8.87 18.19
CA LEU A 324 -5.75 -9.40 19.37
C LEU A 324 -4.86 -8.33 20.06
N GLY A 325 -5.32 -7.07 20.08
CA GLY A 325 -4.59 -5.95 20.65
C GLY A 325 -3.44 -5.44 19.79
N ALA A 326 -3.23 -5.97 18.58
CA ALA A 326 -2.14 -5.53 17.71
C ALA A 326 -2.34 -4.13 17.14
N SER A 327 -3.59 -3.71 16.90
CA SER A 327 -3.93 -2.38 16.41
C SER A 327 -3.86 -1.34 17.53
N ARG A 328 -3.49 -0.11 17.18
CA ARG A 328 -3.36 1.00 18.12
C ARG A 328 -4.50 2.00 17.95
N PRO A 329 -5.23 2.40 19.00
CA PRO A 329 -6.16 3.51 18.95
C PRO A 329 -5.56 4.75 18.30
N ALA A 330 -6.28 5.39 17.39
CA ALA A 330 -5.80 6.51 16.59
C ALA A 330 -6.59 7.80 16.87
N GLY A 331 -5.87 8.89 17.10
CA GLY A 331 -6.43 10.26 17.14
C GLY A 331 -6.25 11.01 15.83
N ASN A 332 -5.53 10.43 14.87
CA ASN A 332 -5.29 11.00 13.56
C ASN A 332 -5.61 9.97 12.47
N PHE A 333 -6.08 10.44 11.31
CA PHE A 333 -6.29 9.60 10.12
C PHE A 333 -5.00 9.38 9.31
N VAL A 334 -3.92 10.12 9.65
CA VAL A 334 -2.56 9.90 9.13
C VAL A 334 -1.84 8.93 10.05
N PRO A 335 -1.36 7.78 9.57
CA PRO A 335 -0.56 6.84 10.37
C PRO A 335 0.66 7.53 10.98
N ARG A 336 0.97 7.24 12.26
CA ARG A 336 2.08 7.89 13.01
C ARG A 336 3.43 7.80 12.31
N ARG A 337 3.63 6.77 11.52
CA ARG A 337 4.87 6.49 10.82
C ARG A 337 5.06 7.28 9.53
N PHE A 338 4.02 7.94 9.04
CA PHE A 338 4.14 8.75 7.84
C PHE A 338 4.95 9.99 8.13
N GLU A 339 5.81 10.36 7.18
CA GLU A 339 6.48 11.65 7.23
C GLU A 339 5.44 12.77 7.39
N PHE A 340 5.71 13.73 8.26
CA PHE A 340 4.80 14.82 8.65
C PHE A 340 3.52 14.38 9.36
N ALA A 341 3.45 13.18 9.91
CA ALA A 341 2.34 12.80 10.78
C ALA A 341 2.40 13.59 12.10
N LEU A 342 1.26 14.14 12.52
CA LEU A 342 1.12 14.78 13.81
C LEU A 342 0.59 13.74 14.82
N PRO A 343 1.30 13.45 15.91
CA PRO A 343 0.79 12.58 16.95
C PRO A 343 -0.36 13.28 17.70
N LEU A 344 -1.59 12.84 17.42
CA LEU A 344 -2.79 13.27 18.12
C LEU A 344 -3.33 12.12 18.95
N GLU A 345 -3.79 12.42 20.17
CA GLU A 345 -4.41 11.41 21.04
C GLU A 345 -5.84 11.12 20.56
N PRO A 346 -6.29 9.85 20.63
CA PRO A 346 -7.66 9.49 20.30
C PRO A 346 -8.65 10.07 21.32
N ASP A 347 -9.86 10.38 20.85
CA ASP A 347 -10.96 10.69 21.76
C ASP A 347 -11.17 9.52 22.72
N PRO A 348 -11.38 9.76 24.02
CA PRO A 348 -11.65 8.71 24.98
C PRO A 348 -13.01 8.07 24.75
N TYR A 349 -13.19 6.82 25.16
CA TYR A 349 -14.49 6.19 25.24
C TYR A 349 -15.28 6.79 26.41
N ASP A 350 -16.32 7.57 26.11
CA ASP A 350 -17.19 8.19 27.11
C ASP A 350 -18.64 8.28 26.57
N PRO A 351 -19.41 7.20 26.72
CA PRO A 351 -20.80 7.19 26.25
C PRO A 351 -21.72 8.14 27.05
N ALA A 352 -21.34 8.54 28.28
CA ALA A 352 -22.09 9.54 29.04
C ALA A 352 -21.91 10.93 28.40
N LYS A 353 -20.67 11.30 28.08
CA LYS A 353 -20.37 12.53 27.35
C LYS A 353 -21.00 12.55 25.95
N ALA A 354 -20.99 11.41 25.26
CA ALA A 354 -21.66 11.27 23.96
C ALA A 354 -23.15 11.61 24.05
N ARG A 355 -23.88 11.03 25.01
CA ARG A 355 -25.31 11.35 25.23
C ARG A 355 -25.54 12.81 25.63
N GLN A 356 -24.66 13.39 26.44
CA GLN A 356 -24.71 14.81 26.80
C GLN A 356 -24.61 15.69 25.53
N LEU A 357 -23.63 15.45 24.68
CA LEU A 357 -23.43 16.20 23.45
C LEU A 357 -24.62 16.09 22.48
N LEU A 358 -25.20 14.88 22.39
CA LEU A 358 -26.42 14.69 21.58
C LEU A 358 -27.59 15.50 22.14
N ALA A 359 -27.81 15.50 23.46
CA ALA A 359 -28.86 16.30 24.09
C ALA A 359 -28.66 17.80 23.86
N GLU A 360 -27.42 18.32 24.01
CA GLU A 360 -27.04 19.70 23.73
C GLU A 360 -27.25 20.08 22.25
N ALA A 361 -27.10 19.09 21.32
CA ALA A 361 -27.35 19.27 19.90
C ALA A 361 -28.84 19.16 19.51
N GLY A 362 -29.75 18.92 20.49
CA GLY A 362 -31.19 18.79 20.26
C GLY A 362 -31.69 17.36 20.05
N TYR A 363 -30.86 16.34 20.31
CA TYR A 363 -31.20 14.92 20.15
C TYR A 363 -31.13 14.14 21.47
N PRO A 364 -31.88 14.53 22.53
CA PRO A 364 -31.79 13.86 23.85
C PRO A 364 -32.22 12.39 23.81
N ASN A 365 -33.06 12.00 22.85
CA ASN A 365 -33.53 10.63 22.62
C ASN A 365 -32.81 9.95 21.45
N GLY A 366 -31.70 10.52 21.00
CA GLY A 366 -31.00 10.09 19.79
C GLY A 366 -31.76 10.41 18.50
N PHE A 367 -31.28 9.85 17.40
CA PHE A 367 -31.86 10.07 16.06
C PHE A 367 -31.60 8.86 15.15
N ASP A 368 -32.33 8.80 14.03
CA ASP A 368 -32.08 7.85 12.95
C ASP A 368 -30.97 8.42 12.07
N ALA A 369 -29.82 7.78 12.08
CA ALA A 369 -28.61 8.20 11.37
C ALA A 369 -28.47 7.53 9.99
N GLY A 370 -29.47 6.77 9.56
CA GLY A 370 -29.50 6.11 8.26
C GLY A 370 -28.62 4.86 8.19
N GLU A 371 -27.76 4.79 7.18
CA GLU A 371 -26.96 3.60 6.88
C GLU A 371 -25.50 3.76 7.28
N LEU A 372 -24.90 2.65 7.72
CA LEU A 372 -23.45 2.51 7.84
C LEU A 372 -22.95 1.62 6.71
N HIS A 373 -22.17 2.19 5.81
CA HIS A 373 -21.60 1.48 4.67
C HIS A 373 -20.28 0.85 5.01
N GLN A 374 -20.15 -0.45 4.75
CA GLN A 374 -18.94 -1.22 5.02
C GLN A 374 -18.63 -2.19 3.87
N LEU A 375 -17.33 -2.38 3.62
CA LEU A 375 -16.80 -3.27 2.60
C LEU A 375 -16.12 -4.51 3.21
N PRO A 376 -16.07 -5.64 2.48
CA PRO A 376 -15.35 -6.82 2.94
C PRO A 376 -13.83 -6.55 3.03
N PRO A 377 -13.13 -7.21 3.95
CA PRO A 377 -13.61 -8.24 4.89
C PRO A 377 -14.00 -7.69 6.26
N TYR A 378 -14.21 -6.39 6.43
CA TYR A 378 -14.30 -5.67 7.71
C TYR A 378 -15.73 -5.54 8.26
N PHE A 379 -16.60 -6.51 7.98
CA PHE A 379 -18.00 -6.42 8.40
C PHE A 379 -18.17 -6.45 9.92
N SER A 380 -17.37 -7.25 10.64
CA SER A 380 -17.36 -7.31 12.11
C SER A 380 -17.09 -5.95 12.76
N LEU A 381 -16.12 -5.20 12.22
CA LEU A 381 -15.86 -3.82 12.66
C LEU A 381 -17.09 -2.92 12.44
N GLY A 382 -17.76 -3.04 11.30
CA GLY A 382 -18.98 -2.27 11.02
C GLY A 382 -20.11 -2.58 12.00
N GLU A 383 -20.34 -3.85 12.29
CA GLU A 383 -21.33 -4.31 13.28
C GLU A 383 -21.01 -3.79 14.69
N ALA A 384 -19.77 -3.88 15.11
CA ALA A 384 -19.34 -3.35 16.40
C ALA A 384 -19.57 -1.83 16.49
N ILE A 385 -19.28 -1.07 15.44
CA ILE A 385 -19.53 0.38 15.40
C ILE A 385 -21.04 0.68 15.50
N VAL A 386 -21.90 -0.04 14.76
CA VAL A 386 -23.35 0.11 14.87
C VAL A 386 -23.80 -0.11 16.31
N ASN A 387 -23.31 -1.15 16.97
CA ASN A 387 -23.63 -1.44 18.36
C ASN A 387 -23.19 -0.30 19.32
N TYR A 388 -21.97 0.21 19.17
CA TYR A 388 -21.50 1.36 19.97
C TYR A 388 -22.38 2.61 19.75
N MET A 389 -22.71 2.94 18.51
CA MET A 389 -23.59 4.07 18.17
C MET A 389 -24.98 3.93 18.77
N GLN A 390 -25.54 2.72 18.73
CA GLN A 390 -26.84 2.40 19.32
C GLN A 390 -26.89 2.68 20.82
N THR A 391 -25.81 2.39 21.58
CA THR A 391 -25.76 2.59 23.04
C THR A 391 -25.92 4.05 23.45
N VAL A 392 -25.63 4.99 22.56
CA VAL A 392 -25.76 6.44 22.80
C VAL A 392 -26.97 7.05 22.10
N GLY A 393 -27.77 6.24 21.36
CA GLY A 393 -28.97 6.70 20.69
C GLY A 393 -28.77 7.09 19.22
N ILE A 394 -27.59 6.89 18.63
CA ILE A 394 -27.35 7.06 17.20
C ILE A 394 -27.73 5.74 16.50
N ARG A 395 -28.89 5.71 15.85
CA ARG A 395 -29.44 4.49 15.25
C ARG A 395 -28.98 4.37 13.79
N LEU A 396 -28.19 3.35 13.50
CA LEU A 396 -27.64 3.04 12.19
C LEU A 396 -28.09 1.65 11.73
N LYS A 397 -28.30 1.49 10.44
CA LYS A 397 -28.51 0.19 9.81
C LYS A 397 -27.27 -0.18 9.00
N MET A 398 -26.68 -1.33 9.29
CA MET A 398 -25.55 -1.83 8.53
C MET A 398 -25.93 -2.11 7.08
N ARG A 399 -25.12 -1.64 6.14
CA ARG A 399 -25.23 -1.90 4.70
C ARG A 399 -23.90 -2.44 4.16
N PRO A 400 -23.72 -3.76 4.14
CA PRO A 400 -22.59 -4.39 3.48
C PRO A 400 -22.61 -4.09 1.99
N MET A 401 -21.45 -3.76 1.44
CA MET A 401 -21.28 -3.47 0.01
C MET A 401 -20.13 -4.29 -0.55
N GLU A 402 -20.26 -4.73 -1.81
CA GLU A 402 -19.14 -5.29 -2.55
C GLU A 402 -18.09 -4.17 -2.75
N ARG A 403 -16.80 -4.57 -2.77
CA ARG A 403 -15.68 -3.61 -2.77
C ARG A 403 -15.70 -2.61 -3.94
N ALA A 404 -15.89 -3.10 -5.17
CA ALA A 404 -15.87 -2.22 -6.34
C ALA A 404 -17.10 -1.27 -6.35
N ALA A 405 -18.25 -1.78 -5.91
CA ALA A 405 -19.47 -0.98 -5.75
C ALA A 405 -19.30 0.12 -4.69
N TYR A 406 -18.64 -0.19 -3.55
CA TYR A 406 -18.33 0.78 -2.51
C TYR A 406 -17.47 1.92 -3.04
N PHE A 407 -16.34 1.62 -3.66
CA PHE A 407 -15.44 2.66 -4.18
C PHE A 407 -16.04 3.46 -5.33
N SER A 408 -16.85 2.83 -6.19
CA SER A 408 -17.61 3.53 -7.22
C SER A 408 -18.62 4.51 -6.62
N ALA A 409 -19.37 4.08 -5.59
CA ALA A 409 -20.32 4.94 -4.92
C ALA A 409 -19.64 6.08 -4.14
N LEU A 410 -18.49 5.81 -3.51
CA LEU A 410 -17.66 6.81 -2.83
C LEU A 410 -17.17 7.88 -3.82
N ALA A 411 -16.56 7.47 -4.94
CA ALA A 411 -16.04 8.37 -5.97
C ALA A 411 -17.16 9.21 -6.64
N THR A 412 -18.35 8.62 -6.82
CA THR A 412 -19.50 9.31 -7.43
C THR A 412 -20.38 10.04 -6.40
N LYS A 413 -19.93 10.14 -5.12
CA LYS A 413 -20.60 10.89 -4.04
C LYS A 413 -22.02 10.40 -3.74
N LYS A 414 -22.25 9.09 -3.84
CA LYS A 414 -23.58 8.47 -3.64
C LYS A 414 -23.82 7.92 -2.24
N LEU A 415 -22.75 7.77 -1.43
CA LEU A 415 -22.91 7.28 -0.06
C LEU A 415 -23.45 8.39 0.84
N LYS A 416 -24.27 8.00 1.81
CA LYS A 416 -24.88 8.87 2.83
C LYS A 416 -24.72 8.23 4.21
N GLY A 417 -25.05 8.96 5.27
CA GLY A 417 -24.94 8.47 6.64
C GLY A 417 -23.48 8.32 7.09
N VAL A 418 -23.05 7.12 7.35
CA VAL A 418 -21.72 6.81 7.87
C VAL A 418 -20.98 5.84 6.94
N CYS A 419 -19.73 6.14 6.65
CA CYS A 419 -18.84 5.25 5.90
C CYS A 419 -17.69 4.83 6.81
N VAL A 420 -17.47 3.53 6.97
CA VAL A 420 -16.21 3.05 7.57
C VAL A 420 -15.17 3.01 6.48
N CYS A 421 -14.26 3.96 6.55
CA CYS A 421 -13.22 4.15 5.57
C CYS A 421 -11.88 3.66 6.09
N THR A 422 -11.10 3.12 5.20
CA THR A 422 -9.67 2.91 5.40
C THR A 422 -8.98 3.18 4.09
N SER A 423 -7.80 3.70 4.14
CA SER A 423 -6.94 3.67 2.98
C SER A 423 -5.50 3.52 3.43
N ALA A 424 -4.78 2.80 2.67
CA ALA A 424 -3.37 2.60 2.85
C ALA A 424 -2.65 3.20 1.66
N PHE A 425 -2.71 4.52 1.53
CA PHE A 425 -1.78 5.22 0.67
C PHE A 425 -0.42 5.20 1.35
N TYR A 426 0.56 4.76 0.61
CA TYR A 426 1.94 4.78 1.04
C TYR A 426 2.55 6.12 0.67
N GLY A 427 3.26 6.71 1.59
CA GLY A 427 3.93 7.98 1.34
C GLY A 427 4.08 8.80 2.61
N ASN A 428 3.56 10.00 2.58
CA ASN A 428 3.60 10.96 3.67
C ASN A 428 2.19 11.50 4.00
N ALA A 429 2.11 12.42 4.95
CA ALA A 429 0.83 13.03 5.34
C ALA A 429 0.14 13.74 4.16
N ALA A 430 0.86 14.37 3.25
CA ALA A 430 0.27 15.07 2.10
C ALA A 430 -0.41 14.10 1.14
N SER A 431 0.24 12.98 0.81
CA SER A 431 -0.35 11.94 -0.05
C SER A 431 -1.57 11.31 0.60
N ARG A 432 -1.54 11.15 1.94
CA ARG A 432 -2.67 10.62 2.70
C ARG A 432 -3.90 11.52 2.64
N MET A 433 -3.69 12.82 2.65
CA MET A 433 -4.76 13.82 2.60
C MET A 433 -5.40 13.96 1.23
N SER A 434 -4.62 13.79 0.17
CA SER A 434 -4.92 14.22 -1.21
C SER A 434 -6.31 13.84 -1.74
N GLU A 435 -6.86 12.71 -1.31
CA GLU A 435 -8.12 12.20 -1.85
C GLU A 435 -9.33 12.46 -0.93
N VAL A 436 -9.10 12.69 0.36
CA VAL A 436 -10.19 12.72 1.34
C VAL A 436 -10.36 14.05 2.05
N ILE A 437 -9.33 14.91 2.09
CA ILE A 437 -9.38 16.16 2.87
C ILE A 437 -9.65 17.39 2.01
N PRO A 438 -8.89 17.68 0.92
CA PRO A 438 -9.23 18.80 0.05
C PRO A 438 -10.62 18.62 -0.59
N SER A 439 -11.34 19.72 -0.74
CA SER A 439 -12.71 19.70 -1.28
C SER A 439 -12.83 19.11 -2.69
N ASP A 440 -11.74 19.17 -3.48
CA ASP A 440 -11.61 18.60 -4.81
C ASP A 440 -11.05 17.16 -4.81
N GLY A 441 -10.82 16.59 -3.64
CA GLY A 441 -10.36 15.21 -3.48
C GLY A 441 -11.36 14.19 -4.05
N SER A 442 -10.86 13.13 -4.69
CA SER A 442 -11.70 12.13 -5.37
C SER A 442 -12.73 11.48 -4.45
N TYR A 443 -12.45 11.37 -3.16
CA TYR A 443 -13.34 10.79 -2.15
C TYR A 443 -13.91 11.83 -1.15
N ALA A 444 -13.55 13.11 -1.26
CA ALA A 444 -14.08 14.16 -0.40
C ALA A 444 -15.51 14.53 -0.80
N TYR A 445 -16.45 14.60 0.15
CA TYR A 445 -17.84 15.04 -0.06
C TYR A 445 -18.00 16.54 0.11
N GLY A 446 -16.97 17.21 0.60
CA GLY A 446 -16.85 18.64 0.82
C GLY A 446 -15.56 18.95 1.56
N GLY A 447 -15.27 20.21 1.78
CA GLY A 447 -14.05 20.67 2.43
C GLY A 447 -14.21 22.02 3.10
N TYR A 448 -13.16 22.44 3.78
CA TYR A 448 -13.06 23.74 4.41
C TYR A 448 -12.10 24.62 3.61
N PRO A 449 -12.50 25.83 3.17
CA PRO A 449 -11.68 26.68 2.31
C PRO A 449 -10.28 26.99 2.85
N ASP A 450 -10.15 27.12 4.17
CA ASP A 450 -8.86 27.38 4.83
C ASP A 450 -7.94 26.12 4.81
N ILE A 451 -8.52 24.93 4.93
CA ILE A 451 -7.79 23.67 4.78
C ILE A 451 -7.36 23.48 3.32
N ASP A 452 -8.22 23.80 2.36
CA ASP A 452 -7.90 23.75 0.93
C ASP A 452 -6.75 24.69 0.58
N ALA A 453 -6.75 25.91 1.15
CA ALA A 453 -5.68 26.87 0.95
C ALA A 453 -4.33 26.37 1.51
N LEU A 454 -4.35 25.83 2.74
CA LEU A 454 -3.16 25.22 3.36
C LEU A 454 -2.64 24.02 2.57
N TYR A 455 -3.55 23.18 2.05
CA TYR A 455 -3.15 22.01 1.25
C TYR A 455 -2.51 22.42 -0.08
N LYS A 456 -3.04 23.43 -0.76
CA LYS A 456 -2.44 24.00 -1.98
C LYS A 456 -1.07 24.65 -1.68
N GLN A 457 -0.96 25.39 -0.59
CA GLN A 457 0.28 26.03 -0.17
C GLN A 457 1.38 24.98 0.08
N GLN A 458 1.10 23.94 0.90
CA GLN A 458 2.10 22.92 1.22
C GLN A 458 2.57 22.15 -0.03
N ALA A 459 1.71 21.99 -1.03
CA ALA A 459 2.03 21.24 -2.24
C ALA A 459 3.14 21.89 -3.09
N LEU A 460 3.36 23.20 -2.94
CA LEU A 460 4.40 23.97 -3.64
C LEU A 460 5.58 24.32 -2.73
N GLU A 461 5.45 24.10 -1.41
CA GLU A 461 6.46 24.51 -0.43
C GLU A 461 7.66 23.56 -0.44
N THR A 462 8.83 24.08 -0.76
CA THR A 462 10.09 23.34 -0.80
C THR A 462 10.84 23.35 0.52
N ASP A 463 10.58 24.34 1.39
CA ASP A 463 11.12 24.36 2.75
C ASP A 463 10.40 23.30 3.61
N ARG A 464 11.14 22.27 4.01
CA ARG A 464 10.61 21.13 4.76
C ARG A 464 9.89 21.54 6.05
N ARG A 465 10.41 22.54 6.79
CA ARG A 465 9.81 22.97 8.07
C ARG A 465 8.51 23.74 7.86
N LYS A 466 8.46 24.61 6.87
CA LYS A 466 7.22 25.33 6.51
C LYS A 466 6.15 24.38 6.02
N ARG A 467 6.55 23.40 5.20
CA ARG A 467 5.66 22.35 4.71
C ARG A 467 5.11 21.49 5.85
N GLU A 468 5.97 21.05 6.77
CA GLU A 468 5.57 20.31 7.97
C GLU A 468 4.58 21.12 8.83
N ALA A 469 4.85 22.39 9.05
CA ALA A 469 3.96 23.28 9.80
C ALA A 469 2.56 23.38 9.16
N ALA A 470 2.47 23.53 7.84
CA ALA A 470 1.20 23.56 7.12
C ALA A 470 0.44 22.21 7.22
N LEU A 471 1.14 21.10 7.03
CA LEU A 471 0.56 19.75 7.16
C LEU A 471 0.09 19.45 8.58
N HIS A 472 0.85 19.87 9.59
CA HIS A 472 0.43 19.75 11.00
C HIS A 472 -0.79 20.64 11.29
N GLN A 473 -0.86 21.86 10.72
CA GLN A 473 -2.03 22.73 10.88
C GLN A 473 -3.29 22.09 10.27
N ILE A 474 -3.19 21.48 9.09
CA ILE A 474 -4.32 20.77 8.48
C ILE A 474 -4.79 19.64 9.42
N GLN A 475 -3.87 18.81 9.92
CA GLN A 475 -4.21 17.70 10.81
C GLN A 475 -4.90 18.16 12.09
N ARG A 476 -4.42 19.28 12.70
CA ARG A 476 -5.10 19.90 13.85
C ARG A 476 -6.52 20.33 13.51
N LEU A 477 -6.70 21.06 12.42
CA LEU A 477 -8.03 21.55 12.01
C LEU A 477 -9.00 20.40 11.70
N VAL A 478 -8.54 19.34 11.04
CA VAL A 478 -9.34 18.13 10.77
C VAL A 478 -9.80 17.48 12.09
N HIS A 479 -8.90 17.33 13.04
CA HIS A 479 -9.18 16.78 14.36
C HIS A 479 -10.13 17.68 15.17
N GLU A 480 -9.81 18.97 15.32
CA GLU A 480 -10.61 19.94 16.08
C GLU A 480 -12.04 20.08 15.54
N ARG A 481 -12.22 19.99 14.22
CA ARG A 481 -13.54 20.08 13.57
C ARG A 481 -14.27 18.74 13.52
N VAL A 482 -13.65 17.67 14.00
CA VAL A 482 -14.16 16.31 13.89
C VAL A 482 -14.64 16.03 12.46
N ARG A 483 -13.76 16.38 11.47
CA ARG A 483 -14.06 16.13 10.05
C ARG A 483 -14.14 14.64 9.75
N LEU A 484 -13.32 13.87 10.44
CA LEU A 484 -13.24 12.42 10.45
C LEU A 484 -13.17 11.94 11.90
N ALA A 485 -13.67 10.74 12.20
CA ALA A 485 -13.48 10.09 13.49
C ALA A 485 -12.53 8.90 13.33
N PRO A 486 -11.22 9.06 13.60
CA PRO A 486 -10.26 7.96 13.55
C PRO A 486 -10.59 6.89 14.58
N ILE A 487 -10.37 5.64 14.22
CA ILE A 487 -10.65 4.49 15.08
C ILE A 487 -9.34 3.92 15.61
N TYR A 488 -8.56 3.27 14.74
CA TYR A 488 -7.25 2.72 15.10
C TYR A 488 -6.34 2.60 13.88
N GLU A 489 -5.04 2.58 14.14
CA GLU A 489 -4.02 2.14 13.19
C GLU A 489 -4.10 0.63 13.09
N TYR A 490 -4.49 0.13 11.93
CA TYR A 490 -4.83 -1.26 11.73
C TYR A 490 -3.62 -2.10 11.34
N ILE A 491 -3.42 -3.21 12.04
CA ILE A 491 -2.38 -4.19 11.77
C ILE A 491 -3.02 -5.51 11.36
N TRP A 492 -2.65 -6.01 10.19
CA TRP A 492 -3.19 -7.24 9.63
C TRP A 492 -2.28 -8.44 9.89
N PRO A 493 -2.65 -9.36 10.76
CA PRO A 493 -1.97 -10.65 10.81
C PRO A 493 -2.31 -11.49 9.58
N SER A 494 -1.31 -12.23 9.12
CA SER A 494 -1.46 -13.25 8.09
C SER A 494 -1.01 -14.60 8.63
N GLY A 495 -1.75 -15.65 8.31
CA GLY A 495 -1.43 -17.03 8.70
C GLY A 495 -0.38 -17.62 7.76
N ILE A 496 0.63 -18.27 8.32
CA ILE A 496 1.72 -18.91 7.60
C ILE A 496 1.72 -20.41 7.91
N GLY A 497 1.60 -21.20 6.87
CA GLY A 497 1.60 -22.65 6.96
C GLY A 497 2.98 -23.27 7.23
N PRO A 498 3.01 -24.53 7.69
CA PRO A 498 4.24 -25.19 8.13
C PRO A 498 5.28 -25.37 7.03
N ARG A 499 4.89 -25.39 5.75
CA ARG A 499 5.80 -25.54 4.61
C ARG A 499 6.61 -24.28 4.29
N VAL A 500 6.16 -23.10 4.73
CA VAL A 500 6.78 -21.81 4.40
C VAL A 500 8.03 -21.59 5.26
N ALA A 501 9.15 -21.30 4.63
CA ALA A 501 10.38 -20.86 5.27
C ALA A 501 10.47 -19.33 5.31
N GLU A 502 10.14 -18.67 4.18
CA GLU A 502 10.14 -17.20 4.05
C GLU A 502 8.93 -16.75 3.22
N PRO A 503 7.97 -16.06 3.82
CA PRO A 503 6.80 -15.54 3.11
C PRO A 503 7.07 -14.23 2.37
N ALA A 504 8.20 -13.56 2.59
CA ALA A 504 8.57 -12.23 2.10
C ALA A 504 7.63 -11.07 2.52
N LEU A 505 6.56 -11.35 3.26
CA LEU A 505 5.50 -10.39 3.62
C LEU A 505 5.97 -9.20 4.47
N LEU A 506 7.05 -9.36 5.22
CA LEU A 506 7.56 -8.33 6.13
C LEU A 506 8.93 -7.80 5.70
N LEU A 507 9.43 -8.21 4.55
CA LEU A 507 10.74 -7.75 4.06
C LEU A 507 10.70 -6.29 3.64
N ILE A 508 9.53 -5.79 3.23
CA ILE A 508 9.28 -4.37 2.98
C ILE A 508 8.31 -3.90 4.08
N ASP A 509 8.82 -3.85 5.31
CA ASP A 509 8.04 -3.30 6.41
C ASP A 509 7.89 -1.77 6.21
N PRO A 510 6.71 -1.27 6.19
CA PRO A 510 5.42 -1.83 6.57
C PRO A 510 4.44 -2.02 5.39
N TYR A 511 4.88 -2.54 4.29
CA TYR A 511 4.11 -2.68 3.06
C TYR A 511 3.63 -4.13 2.86
N PRO A 512 2.58 -4.61 3.53
CA PRO A 512 2.22 -6.02 3.59
C PRO A 512 1.82 -6.65 2.25
N TRP A 513 1.44 -5.82 1.26
CA TRP A 513 1.08 -6.26 -0.09
C TRP A 513 2.20 -6.06 -1.12
N SER A 514 3.27 -5.42 -0.70
CA SER A 514 4.45 -5.13 -1.49
C SER A 514 5.58 -6.02 -0.97
N ALA A 515 5.88 -7.07 -1.70
CA ALA A 515 6.88 -8.04 -1.26
C ALA A 515 7.84 -8.37 -2.41
N PRO A 516 9.14 -8.53 -2.14
CA PRO A 516 10.07 -9.06 -3.11
C PRO A 516 9.80 -10.55 -3.30
N LEU A 517 8.83 -10.89 -4.16
CA LEU A 517 8.31 -12.25 -4.31
C LEU A 517 9.35 -13.25 -4.83
N GLU A 518 10.45 -12.78 -5.41
CA GLU A 518 11.62 -13.59 -5.74
C GLU A 518 12.37 -14.11 -4.51
N ASP A 519 12.06 -13.57 -3.32
CA ASP A 519 12.66 -13.99 -2.05
C ASP A 519 11.82 -15.01 -1.27
N VAL A 520 10.58 -15.32 -1.70
CA VAL A 520 9.76 -16.34 -1.03
C VAL A 520 10.41 -17.71 -1.09
N ARG A 521 10.28 -18.49 0.00
CA ARG A 521 10.89 -19.84 0.10
C ARG A 521 9.98 -20.83 0.82
N LEU A 522 9.98 -22.05 0.35
CA LEU A 522 9.49 -23.21 1.08
C LEU A 522 10.64 -23.86 1.86
N LYS A 523 10.32 -24.61 2.91
CA LYS A 523 11.29 -25.44 3.63
C LYS A 523 11.77 -26.57 2.70
N ALA A 524 13.01 -26.95 2.83
CA ALA A 524 13.51 -28.15 2.20
C ALA A 524 12.69 -29.35 2.68
N ARG A 525 12.37 -30.25 1.75
CA ARG A 525 11.66 -31.51 2.05
C ARG A 525 12.56 -32.45 2.82
#